data_c60f8a24248b71bd9ad975c27eef1a4d
#
_entry.id   c60f8a24248b71bd9ad975c27eef1a4d
#
_cell.length_a   1.000
_cell.length_b   1.000
_cell.length_c   1.000
_cell.angle_alpha   90.00
_cell.angle_beta   90.00
_cell.angle_gamma   90.00
#
_symmetry.space_group_name_H-M   'P 1'
#
loop_
_entity.id
_entity.type
_entity.pdbx_description
1 polymer ?
#
loop_
_entity_poly.entity_id
_entity_poly.type
_entity_poly.pdbx_seq_one_letter_code
_entity_poly.pdbx_strand_id
1 'polypeptide(L)'
;MGFKCGIVGLPNVGKSTLFNALTQSNKAEAANYPFATIEPNIGRVAVPDDRLDKLAIIGKSEKIIPSFMDFVDIAGLVKGASQGEGLGNKFLGHVREVDAIAHVVRCFEDTNITHVSSKIDPLDDIETINLELQLADLESLNNKKTSLEKKLKANDKEAKHQFEIINKILQMLDANSILKIEEFASNEIDFVNSLNLISLKPTMYICNVDEESIHTGNELSKKVIEFAKKNNHSVVLISASIEAQIAELDNEEEKLEFLKELNLDQTTLNKVIKSGYELLGLINYFTCGPKETRSWTIKKETLAPQAAGKIHTDFEKGFIRAETVSYDDYIENNGDAGSRDSGKLRQEGKDYIVKDGDVMNFLFNV
;
A
#
# COMPACT_ATOMS: atom_id res chain seq x y z
N MET A 1 -13.26 1.30 -4.64
CA MET A 1 -12.50 0.29 -3.89
C MET A 1 -11.21 0.95 -3.43
N GLY A 2 -10.83 0.78 -2.15
CA GLY A 2 -9.57 1.27 -1.60
C GLY A 2 -8.39 0.40 -2.06
N PHE A 3 -7.18 0.89 -1.89
CA PHE A 3 -5.96 0.13 -2.12
C PHE A 3 -5.68 -0.76 -0.91
N LYS A 4 -5.30 -2.02 -1.17
CA LYS A 4 -5.09 -3.04 -0.14
C LYS A 4 -3.61 -3.39 0.00
N CYS A 5 -3.08 -3.34 1.23
CA CYS A 5 -1.75 -3.80 1.57
C CYS A 5 -1.83 -5.04 2.46
N GLY A 6 -1.28 -6.16 2.01
CA GLY A 6 -1.28 -7.42 2.77
C GLY A 6 -0.10 -7.48 3.73
N ILE A 7 -0.37 -7.71 5.01
CA ILE A 7 0.67 -7.92 6.02
C ILE A 7 1.03 -9.41 6.02
N VAL A 8 2.26 -9.73 5.66
CA VAL A 8 2.79 -11.11 5.63
C VAL A 8 4.02 -11.24 6.53
N GLY A 9 4.40 -12.46 6.85
CA GLY A 9 5.62 -12.78 7.61
C GLY A 9 5.46 -14.11 8.36
N LEU A 10 6.54 -14.62 8.92
CA LEU A 10 6.55 -15.84 9.70
C LEU A 10 5.73 -15.70 11.00
N PRO A 11 5.37 -16.80 11.67
CA PRO A 11 4.76 -16.76 13.01
C PRO A 11 5.66 -16.02 14.01
N ASN A 12 5.04 -15.33 14.96
CA ASN A 12 5.71 -14.67 16.10
C ASN A 12 6.70 -13.53 15.72
N VAL A 13 6.55 -12.92 14.54
CA VAL A 13 7.33 -11.75 14.13
C VAL A 13 6.69 -10.40 14.52
N GLY A 14 5.46 -10.42 15.11
CA GLY A 14 4.73 -9.22 15.50
C GLY A 14 3.64 -8.75 14.53
N LYS A 15 3.24 -9.56 13.52
CA LYS A 15 2.19 -9.19 12.54
C LYS A 15 0.87 -8.79 13.18
N SER A 16 0.32 -9.66 14.05
CA SER A 16 -1.00 -9.40 14.66
C SER A 16 -0.94 -8.23 15.64
N THR A 17 0.19 -8.02 16.32
CA THR A 17 0.41 -6.85 17.17
C THR A 17 0.40 -5.58 16.33
N LEU A 18 1.13 -5.55 15.21
CA LEU A 18 1.15 -4.44 14.27
C LEU A 18 -0.24 -4.17 13.67
N PHE A 19 -0.94 -5.21 13.22
CA PHE A 19 -2.27 -5.09 12.65
C PHE A 19 -3.27 -4.55 13.66
N ASN A 20 -3.23 -5.04 14.89
CA ASN A 20 -4.09 -4.55 15.96
C ASN A 20 -3.81 -3.08 16.29
N ALA A 21 -2.54 -2.68 16.39
CA ALA A 21 -2.15 -1.30 16.60
C ALA A 21 -2.64 -0.39 15.47
N LEU A 22 -2.47 -0.80 14.19
CA LEU A 22 -2.99 -0.09 13.01
C LEU A 22 -4.51 0.09 13.06
N THR A 23 -5.25 -0.93 13.49
CA THR A 23 -6.71 -0.90 13.50
C THR A 23 -7.29 -0.21 14.73
N GLN A 24 -6.62 -0.27 15.89
CA GLN A 24 -7.07 0.38 17.11
C GLN A 24 -6.87 1.89 17.08
N SER A 25 -5.72 2.36 16.60
CA SER A 25 -5.42 3.79 16.45
C SER A 25 -6.41 4.54 15.54
N ASN A 26 -7.15 3.82 14.69
CA ASN A 26 -8.08 4.39 13.71
C ASN A 26 -9.55 4.02 13.94
N LYS A 27 -9.89 3.29 15.03
CA LYS A 27 -11.30 2.91 15.29
C LYS A 27 -12.23 4.10 15.45
N ALA A 28 -11.80 5.16 16.12
CA ALA A 28 -12.60 6.35 16.34
C ALA A 28 -12.88 7.11 15.02
N GLU A 29 -11.90 7.17 14.13
CA GLU A 29 -12.05 7.83 12.83
C GLU A 29 -12.89 6.99 11.86
N ALA A 30 -12.65 5.67 11.79
CA ALA A 30 -13.38 4.78 10.90
C ALA A 30 -14.87 4.65 11.25
N ALA A 31 -15.24 4.71 12.53
CA ALA A 31 -16.62 4.59 12.99
C ALA A 31 -17.52 5.78 12.59
N ASN A 32 -16.92 6.93 12.29
CA ASN A 32 -17.65 8.14 11.93
C ASN A 32 -18.02 8.23 10.43
N TYR A 33 -17.57 7.27 9.60
CA TYR A 33 -17.82 7.31 8.17
C TYR A 33 -18.82 6.22 7.73
N PRO A 34 -19.85 6.58 6.93
CA PRO A 34 -20.77 5.59 6.36
C PRO A 34 -20.02 4.63 5.43
N PHE A 35 -20.36 3.33 5.49
CA PHE A 35 -19.80 2.21 4.71
C PHE A 35 -18.50 1.56 5.25
N ALA A 36 -18.11 1.77 6.51
CA ALA A 36 -17.10 0.95 7.16
C ALA A 36 -17.68 -0.45 7.45
N THR A 37 -17.64 -1.35 6.48
CA THR A 37 -17.90 -2.78 6.73
C THR A 37 -16.66 -3.36 7.40
N ILE A 38 -16.79 -3.84 8.63
CA ILE A 38 -15.71 -4.52 9.34
C ILE A 38 -15.68 -5.96 8.81
N GLU A 39 -14.84 -6.23 7.83
CA GLU A 39 -14.51 -7.59 7.46
C GLU A 39 -13.44 -8.13 8.42
N PRO A 40 -13.55 -9.38 8.90
CA PRO A 40 -12.47 -9.97 9.71
C PRO A 40 -11.16 -9.92 8.94
N ASN A 41 -10.11 -9.48 9.61
CA ASN A 41 -8.74 -9.33 9.08
C ASN A 41 -8.53 -8.19 8.06
N ILE A 42 -9.46 -7.26 7.89
CA ILE A 42 -9.24 -6.02 7.12
C ILE A 42 -9.33 -4.82 8.06
N GLY A 43 -8.25 -4.06 8.14
CA GLY A 43 -8.15 -2.81 8.90
C GLY A 43 -8.13 -1.61 7.96
N ARG A 44 -9.15 -0.77 8.01
CA ARG A 44 -9.16 0.50 7.27
C ARG A 44 -8.49 1.58 8.10
N VAL A 45 -7.47 2.21 7.54
CA VAL A 45 -6.60 3.16 8.22
C VAL A 45 -6.60 4.48 7.47
N ALA A 46 -6.80 5.59 8.18
CA ALA A 46 -6.69 6.92 7.59
C ALA A 46 -5.24 7.21 7.18
N VAL A 47 -5.05 7.83 6.03
CA VAL A 47 -3.73 8.25 5.56
C VAL A 47 -3.40 9.60 6.17
N PRO A 48 -2.35 9.70 6.99
CA PRO A 48 -1.96 10.95 7.63
C PRO A 48 -1.53 11.99 6.58
N ASP A 49 -2.20 13.14 6.56
CA ASP A 49 -1.91 14.24 5.63
C ASP A 49 -2.24 15.60 6.28
N ASP A 50 -1.21 16.26 6.80
CA ASP A 50 -1.31 17.55 7.51
C ASP A 50 -1.86 18.69 6.64
N ARG A 51 -1.87 18.50 5.31
CA ARG A 51 -2.40 19.47 4.34
C ARG A 51 -3.91 19.60 4.48
N LEU A 52 -4.59 18.52 4.86
CA LEU A 52 -6.04 18.44 4.91
C LEU A 52 -6.63 19.40 5.95
N ASP A 53 -6.03 19.48 7.15
CA ASP A 53 -6.46 20.36 8.23
C ASP A 53 -6.29 21.83 7.84
N LYS A 54 -5.17 22.18 7.22
CA LYS A 54 -4.90 23.55 6.77
C LYS A 54 -5.88 23.99 5.68
N LEU A 55 -6.21 23.11 4.75
CA LEU A 55 -7.23 23.37 3.73
C LEU A 55 -8.61 23.54 4.36
N ALA A 56 -8.97 22.72 5.33
CA ALA A 56 -10.25 22.78 6.03
C ALA A 56 -10.46 24.10 6.78
N ILE A 57 -9.39 24.65 7.38
CA ILE A 57 -9.42 25.96 8.02
C ILE A 57 -9.76 27.06 7.01
N ILE A 58 -9.11 27.07 5.84
CA ILE A 58 -9.35 28.04 4.78
C ILE A 58 -10.76 27.87 4.18
N GLY A 59 -11.16 26.63 3.91
CA GLY A 59 -12.48 26.27 3.38
C GLY A 59 -13.61 26.49 4.38
N LYS A 60 -13.30 26.71 5.67
CA LYS A 60 -14.26 26.76 6.79
C LYS A 60 -15.16 25.54 6.79
N SER A 61 -14.56 24.37 6.58
CA SER A 61 -15.26 23.12 6.32
C SER A 61 -15.89 22.56 7.58
N GLU A 62 -17.14 22.11 7.49
CA GLU A 62 -17.84 21.44 8.58
C GLU A 62 -17.29 20.03 8.84
N LYS A 63 -16.73 19.39 7.78
CA LYS A 63 -16.20 18.02 7.85
C LYS A 63 -14.84 17.92 7.15
N ILE A 64 -13.97 17.08 7.73
CA ILE A 64 -12.67 16.73 7.17
C ILE A 64 -12.71 15.23 6.87
N ILE A 65 -12.45 14.85 5.63
CA ILE A 65 -12.51 13.45 5.19
C ILE A 65 -11.15 13.03 4.61
N PRO A 66 -10.35 12.26 5.36
CA PRO A 66 -9.06 11.76 4.88
C PRO A 66 -9.23 10.69 3.81
N SER A 67 -8.15 10.40 3.10
CA SER A 67 -8.00 9.17 2.32
C SER A 67 -7.80 7.98 3.23
N PHE A 68 -8.13 6.79 2.75
CA PHE A 68 -8.00 5.54 3.50
C PHE A 68 -7.20 4.50 2.71
N MET A 69 -6.46 3.68 3.45
CA MET A 69 -5.79 2.49 2.96
C MET A 69 -6.28 1.28 3.76
N ASP A 70 -6.52 0.16 3.09
CA ASP A 70 -6.92 -1.08 3.73
C ASP A 70 -5.68 -1.95 3.97
N PHE A 71 -5.42 -2.32 5.23
CA PHE A 71 -4.44 -3.34 5.59
C PHE A 71 -5.15 -4.66 5.82
N VAL A 72 -4.58 -5.74 5.28
CA VAL A 72 -5.14 -7.09 5.40
C VAL A 72 -4.18 -7.93 6.21
N ASP A 73 -4.60 -8.41 7.40
CA ASP A 73 -3.81 -9.40 8.14
C ASP A 73 -3.95 -10.76 7.45
N ILE A 74 -2.88 -11.14 6.77
CA ILE A 74 -2.82 -12.42 6.09
C ILE A 74 -2.18 -13.42 7.05
N ALA A 75 -2.98 -14.41 7.48
CA ALA A 75 -2.55 -15.44 8.44
C ALA A 75 -1.17 -16.01 8.09
N GLY A 76 -0.32 -16.16 9.12
CA GLY A 76 1.09 -16.46 8.93
C GLY A 76 1.36 -17.70 8.09
N LEU A 77 2.35 -17.59 7.23
CA LEU A 77 2.89 -18.67 6.43
C LEU A 77 3.63 -19.65 7.34
N VAL A 78 3.28 -20.92 7.25
CA VAL A 78 4.07 -22.03 7.83
C VAL A 78 4.81 -22.66 6.65
N LYS A 79 6.09 -22.98 6.83
CA LYS A 79 6.91 -23.67 5.84
C LYS A 79 6.16 -24.88 5.24
N GLY A 80 6.05 -24.94 3.91
CA GLY A 80 5.29 -25.99 3.21
C GLY A 80 3.80 -25.65 3.00
N ALA A 81 3.39 -24.41 3.16
CA ALA A 81 2.00 -23.98 2.95
C ALA A 81 1.54 -24.16 1.49
N SER A 82 2.46 -24.08 0.53
CA SER A 82 2.19 -24.32 -0.89
C SER A 82 1.90 -25.79 -1.20
N GLN A 83 2.35 -26.73 -0.35
CA GLN A 83 2.17 -28.18 -0.53
C GLN A 83 1.04 -28.78 0.31
N GLY A 84 0.40 -27.98 1.19
CA GLY A 84 -0.63 -28.44 2.13
C GLY A 84 -2.06 -28.22 1.64
N GLU A 85 -2.93 -29.23 1.80
CA GLU A 85 -4.35 -29.09 1.55
C GLU A 85 -5.02 -28.11 2.54
N GLY A 86 -5.60 -27.01 2.05
CA GLY A 86 -6.58 -26.19 2.76
C GLY A 86 -6.09 -24.81 3.24
N LEU A 87 -5.24 -24.70 4.26
CA LEU A 87 -4.85 -23.40 4.86
C LEU A 87 -3.88 -22.58 3.99
N GLY A 88 -2.92 -23.25 3.34
CA GLY A 88 -1.97 -22.60 2.44
C GLY A 88 -2.64 -21.98 1.22
N ASN A 89 -3.59 -22.67 0.60
CA ASN A 89 -4.34 -22.16 -0.55
C ASN A 89 -5.20 -20.93 -0.22
N LYS A 90 -5.77 -20.86 0.99
CA LYS A 90 -6.50 -19.67 1.45
C LYS A 90 -5.57 -18.48 1.67
N PHE A 91 -4.40 -18.71 2.27
CA PHE A 91 -3.38 -17.69 2.44
C PHE A 91 -2.97 -17.07 1.09
N LEU A 92 -2.59 -17.92 0.13
CA LEU A 92 -2.18 -17.50 -1.21
C LEU A 92 -3.31 -16.78 -1.98
N GLY A 93 -4.57 -17.18 -1.75
CA GLY A 93 -5.75 -16.49 -2.24
C GLY A 93 -5.81 -15.04 -1.74
N HIS A 94 -5.65 -14.84 -0.43
CA HIS A 94 -5.66 -13.50 0.17
C HIS A 94 -4.48 -12.63 -0.31
N VAL A 95 -3.26 -13.22 -0.44
CA VAL A 95 -2.11 -12.48 -0.99
C VAL A 95 -2.35 -12.05 -2.44
N ARG A 96 -3.10 -12.84 -3.23
CA ARG A 96 -3.46 -12.44 -4.61
C ARG A 96 -4.42 -11.26 -4.67
N GLU A 97 -5.26 -11.08 -3.67
CA GLU A 97 -6.29 -10.03 -3.62
C GLU A 97 -5.78 -8.64 -3.18
N VAL A 98 -4.56 -8.56 -2.65
CA VAL A 98 -3.96 -7.29 -2.23
C VAL A 98 -3.13 -6.65 -3.35
N ASP A 99 -2.95 -5.33 -3.28
CA ASP A 99 -2.21 -4.56 -4.30
C ASP A 99 -0.71 -4.50 -4.00
N ALA A 100 -0.31 -4.60 -2.72
CA ALA A 100 1.07 -4.59 -2.25
C ALA A 100 1.26 -5.51 -1.05
N ILE A 101 2.51 -5.84 -0.74
CA ILE A 101 2.91 -6.69 0.38
C ILE A 101 3.72 -5.86 1.39
N ALA A 102 3.30 -5.89 2.65
CA ALA A 102 4.05 -5.43 3.80
C ALA A 102 4.63 -6.65 4.54
N HIS A 103 5.90 -6.95 4.30
CA HIS A 103 6.56 -8.11 4.87
C HIS A 103 7.19 -7.77 6.22
N VAL A 104 6.57 -8.23 7.30
CA VAL A 104 7.06 -8.05 8.67
C VAL A 104 8.15 -9.06 8.97
N VAL A 105 9.31 -8.55 9.36
CA VAL A 105 10.52 -9.33 9.65
C VAL A 105 10.93 -9.12 11.10
N ARG A 106 11.21 -10.21 11.80
CA ARG A 106 11.68 -10.15 13.19
C ARG A 106 13.14 -9.69 13.24
N CYS A 107 13.35 -8.52 13.83
CA CYS A 107 14.68 -7.95 14.06
C CYS A 107 14.93 -7.65 15.55
N PHE A 108 14.39 -8.45 16.45
CA PHE A 108 14.57 -8.34 17.89
C PHE A 108 14.83 -9.71 18.51
N GLU A 109 15.52 -9.74 19.64
CA GLU A 109 15.76 -10.91 20.44
C GLU A 109 14.84 -10.90 21.66
N ASP A 110 14.09 -11.99 21.87
CA ASP A 110 13.28 -12.21 23.07
C ASP A 110 13.23 -13.71 23.34
N THR A 111 13.72 -14.11 24.53
CA THR A 111 13.79 -15.50 24.96
C THR A 111 12.42 -16.11 25.25
N ASN A 112 11.41 -15.28 25.52
CA ASN A 112 10.03 -15.72 25.78
C ASN A 112 9.24 -15.96 24.50
N ILE A 113 9.71 -15.45 23.35
CA ILE A 113 9.05 -15.58 22.06
C ILE A 113 9.76 -16.62 21.21
N THR A 114 9.15 -17.78 21.04
CA THR A 114 9.72 -18.88 20.24
C THR A 114 9.82 -18.46 18.76
N HIS A 115 10.99 -18.66 18.15
CA HIS A 115 11.16 -18.53 16.70
C HIS A 115 10.91 -19.89 16.01
N VAL A 116 10.43 -19.86 14.76
CA VAL A 116 10.14 -21.07 13.97
C VAL A 116 11.43 -21.85 13.68
N SER A 117 12.53 -21.14 13.45
CA SER A 117 13.88 -21.70 13.37
C SER A 117 14.61 -21.44 14.70
N SER A 118 15.54 -22.31 15.09
CA SER A 118 16.30 -22.19 16.34
C SER A 118 17.21 -20.94 16.42
N LYS A 119 17.37 -20.22 15.30
CA LYS A 119 18.20 -19.01 15.18
C LYS A 119 17.37 -17.89 14.51
N ILE A 120 17.49 -16.68 15.02
CA ILE A 120 16.89 -15.49 14.38
C ILE A 120 17.82 -15.06 13.25
N ASP A 121 17.37 -15.24 12.01
CA ASP A 121 18.04 -14.75 10.81
C ASP A 121 17.03 -14.11 9.87
N PRO A 122 16.96 -12.77 9.85
CA PRO A 122 15.94 -12.06 9.08
C PRO A 122 16.04 -12.27 7.57
N LEU A 123 17.21 -12.62 7.03
CA LEU A 123 17.36 -12.89 5.59
C LEU A 123 16.84 -14.28 5.24
N ASP A 124 17.05 -15.28 6.10
CA ASP A 124 16.50 -16.62 5.94
C ASP A 124 14.97 -16.60 6.04
N ASP A 125 14.42 -15.78 6.95
CA ASP A 125 12.98 -15.55 7.08
C ASP A 125 12.38 -14.95 5.80
N ILE A 126 13.04 -13.93 5.23
CA ILE A 126 12.64 -13.29 3.96
C ILE A 126 12.68 -14.31 2.81
N GLU A 127 13.77 -15.07 2.71
CA GLU A 127 13.94 -16.06 1.64
C GLU A 127 12.88 -17.15 1.73
N THR A 128 12.57 -17.63 2.96
CA THR A 128 11.51 -18.61 3.18
C THR A 128 10.16 -18.14 2.66
N ILE A 129 9.76 -16.90 2.98
CA ILE A 129 8.49 -16.34 2.50
C ILE A 129 8.51 -16.17 0.98
N ASN A 130 9.58 -15.60 0.43
CA ASN A 130 9.70 -15.37 -1.01
C ASN A 130 9.61 -16.69 -1.79
N LEU A 131 10.24 -17.75 -1.31
CA LEU A 131 10.18 -19.08 -1.93
C LEU A 131 8.74 -19.63 -1.96
N GLU A 132 7.99 -19.53 -0.86
CA GLU A 132 6.59 -19.99 -0.82
C GLU A 132 5.70 -19.18 -1.81
N LEU A 133 5.92 -17.87 -1.92
CA LEU A 133 5.19 -17.04 -2.88
C LEU A 133 5.53 -17.39 -4.33
N GLN A 134 6.82 -17.66 -4.62
CA GLN A 134 7.27 -18.12 -5.94
C GLN A 134 6.70 -19.50 -6.30
N LEU A 135 6.68 -20.46 -5.37
CA LEU A 135 6.07 -21.78 -5.58
C LEU A 135 4.59 -21.67 -5.93
N ALA A 136 3.86 -20.76 -5.31
CA ALA A 136 2.46 -20.51 -5.65
C ALA A 136 2.28 -19.93 -7.06
N ASP A 137 3.19 -19.07 -7.49
CA ASP A 137 3.16 -18.56 -8.86
C ASP A 137 3.55 -19.63 -9.88
N LEU A 138 4.53 -20.48 -9.59
CA LEU A 138 4.90 -21.63 -10.42
C LEU A 138 3.70 -22.57 -10.64
N GLU A 139 2.95 -22.90 -9.60
CA GLU A 139 1.75 -23.73 -9.73
C GLU A 139 0.70 -23.06 -10.63
N SER A 140 0.40 -21.79 -10.40
CA SER A 140 -0.57 -21.03 -11.20
C SER A 140 -0.18 -20.95 -12.67
N LEU A 141 1.10 -20.67 -12.94
CA LEU A 141 1.65 -20.58 -14.29
C LEU A 141 1.61 -21.92 -15.01
N ASN A 142 1.94 -23.02 -14.35
CA ASN A 142 1.86 -24.37 -14.94
C ASN A 142 0.41 -24.74 -15.30
N ASN A 143 -0.56 -24.39 -14.44
CA ASN A 143 -1.97 -24.60 -14.76
C ASN A 143 -2.42 -23.77 -15.98
N LYS A 144 -1.99 -22.49 -16.06
CA LYS A 144 -2.26 -21.62 -17.22
C LYS A 144 -1.59 -22.15 -18.49
N LYS A 145 -0.33 -22.59 -18.39
CA LYS A 145 0.43 -23.20 -19.49
C LYS A 145 -0.30 -24.40 -20.08
N THR A 146 -0.75 -25.34 -19.23
CA THR A 146 -1.52 -26.52 -19.65
C THR A 146 -2.82 -26.12 -20.38
N SER A 147 -3.49 -25.05 -19.94
CA SER A 147 -4.66 -24.52 -20.62
C SER A 147 -4.32 -23.95 -22.01
N LEU A 148 -3.20 -23.24 -22.14
CA LEU A 148 -2.75 -22.68 -23.42
C LEU A 148 -2.31 -23.74 -24.40
N GLU A 149 -1.70 -24.86 -23.97
CA GLU A 149 -1.31 -25.99 -24.84
C GLU A 149 -2.50 -26.55 -25.60
N LYS A 150 -3.69 -26.56 -25.00
CA LYS A 150 -4.93 -26.97 -25.69
C LYS A 150 -5.30 -26.04 -26.85
N LYS A 151 -5.11 -24.69 -26.63
CA LYS A 151 -5.38 -23.66 -27.65
C LYS A 151 -4.34 -23.63 -28.75
N LEU A 152 -3.09 -23.95 -28.44
CA LEU A 152 -2.01 -24.07 -29.46
C LEU A 152 -2.32 -25.12 -30.52
N LYS A 153 -3.03 -26.20 -30.16
CA LYS A 153 -3.47 -27.25 -31.13
C LYS A 153 -4.44 -26.70 -32.19
N ALA A 154 -5.09 -25.55 -31.89
CA ALA A 154 -5.99 -24.84 -32.80
C ALA A 154 -5.29 -23.72 -33.61
N ASN A 155 -3.94 -23.65 -33.61
CA ASN A 155 -3.13 -22.65 -34.32
C ASN A 155 -3.43 -21.19 -33.90
N ASP A 156 -3.83 -20.95 -32.66
CA ASP A 156 -4.10 -19.62 -32.10
C ASP A 156 -2.76 -18.88 -31.90
N LYS A 157 -2.58 -17.77 -32.64
CA LYS A 157 -1.35 -16.96 -32.59
C LYS A 157 -1.17 -16.24 -31.27
N GLU A 158 -2.27 -15.78 -30.66
CA GLU A 158 -2.24 -15.10 -29.37
C GLU A 158 -1.85 -16.08 -28.26
N ALA A 159 -2.43 -17.28 -28.27
CA ALA A 159 -2.07 -18.34 -27.34
C ALA A 159 -0.58 -18.72 -27.44
N LYS A 160 0.02 -18.68 -28.66
CA LYS A 160 1.45 -18.93 -28.83
C LYS A 160 2.29 -17.85 -28.16
N HIS A 161 1.98 -16.59 -28.36
CA HIS A 161 2.69 -15.48 -27.73
C HIS A 161 2.59 -15.53 -26.19
N GLN A 162 1.37 -15.75 -25.66
CA GLN A 162 1.14 -15.93 -24.24
C GLN A 162 1.92 -17.11 -23.65
N PHE A 163 2.02 -18.20 -24.38
CA PHE A 163 2.78 -19.38 -23.97
C PHE A 163 4.29 -19.11 -23.88
N GLU A 164 4.84 -18.34 -24.83
CA GLU A 164 6.25 -17.92 -24.83
C GLU A 164 6.56 -17.06 -23.61
N ILE A 165 5.67 -16.11 -23.27
CA ILE A 165 5.80 -15.25 -22.06
C ILE A 165 5.79 -16.11 -20.79
N ILE A 166 4.84 -17.03 -20.65
CA ILE A 166 4.77 -17.93 -19.49
C ILE A 166 6.04 -18.76 -19.35
N ASN A 167 6.58 -19.32 -20.44
CA ASN A 167 7.83 -20.07 -20.36
C ASN A 167 9.02 -19.20 -19.93
N LYS A 168 9.08 -17.94 -20.39
CA LYS A 168 10.09 -16.98 -19.95
C LYS A 168 9.99 -16.76 -18.44
N ILE A 169 8.78 -16.51 -17.90
CA ILE A 169 8.56 -16.31 -16.46
C ILE A 169 8.94 -17.56 -15.66
N LEU A 170 8.53 -18.74 -16.11
CA LEU A 170 8.88 -20.00 -15.45
C LEU A 170 10.39 -20.20 -15.36
N GLN A 171 11.14 -19.94 -16.44
CA GLN A 171 12.60 -20.01 -16.43
C GLN A 171 13.24 -19.01 -15.43
N MET A 172 12.69 -17.80 -15.31
CA MET A 172 13.17 -16.80 -14.37
C MET A 172 12.93 -17.24 -12.92
N LEU A 173 11.75 -17.78 -12.62
CA LEU A 173 11.41 -18.29 -11.28
C LEU A 173 12.25 -19.54 -10.91
N ASP A 174 12.46 -20.46 -11.84
CA ASP A 174 13.31 -21.64 -11.63
C ASP A 174 14.78 -21.26 -11.36
N ALA A 175 15.24 -20.13 -11.89
CA ALA A 175 16.57 -19.58 -11.62
C ALA A 175 16.63 -18.77 -10.29
N ASN A 176 15.58 -18.79 -9.48
CA ASN A 176 15.46 -18.00 -8.25
C ASN A 176 15.65 -16.48 -8.47
N SER A 177 15.29 -16.00 -9.67
CA SER A 177 15.39 -14.59 -10.02
C SER A 177 14.20 -13.82 -9.46
N ILE A 178 14.46 -12.60 -8.98
CA ILE A 178 13.40 -11.66 -8.61
C ILE A 178 12.77 -11.15 -9.89
N LEU A 179 11.49 -11.43 -10.10
CA LEU A 179 10.75 -10.93 -11.25
C LEU A 179 10.59 -9.40 -11.16
N LYS A 180 10.81 -8.72 -12.30
CA LYS A 180 10.60 -7.29 -12.45
C LYS A 180 9.78 -7.02 -13.70
N ILE A 181 8.81 -6.12 -13.61
CA ILE A 181 7.93 -5.82 -14.75
C ILE A 181 8.69 -5.18 -15.92
N GLU A 182 9.79 -4.46 -15.62
CA GLU A 182 10.67 -3.82 -16.60
C GLU A 182 11.42 -4.81 -17.51
N GLU A 183 11.43 -6.09 -17.18
CA GLU A 183 12.06 -7.16 -17.98
C GLU A 183 11.16 -7.64 -19.13
N PHE A 184 9.92 -7.09 -19.19
CA PHE A 184 8.94 -7.41 -20.23
C PHE A 184 8.77 -6.25 -21.20
N ALA A 185 8.52 -6.59 -22.47
CA ALA A 185 8.23 -5.61 -23.49
C ALA A 185 6.86 -4.94 -23.26
N SER A 186 6.68 -3.70 -23.74
CA SER A 186 5.43 -2.94 -23.51
C SER A 186 4.17 -3.67 -23.97
N ASN A 187 4.25 -4.48 -25.03
CA ASN A 187 3.14 -5.28 -25.52
C ASN A 187 2.88 -6.57 -24.72
N GLU A 188 3.77 -6.94 -23.78
CA GLU A 188 3.65 -8.11 -22.91
C GLU A 188 3.05 -7.73 -21.54
N ILE A 189 3.21 -6.47 -21.13
CA ILE A 189 2.87 -5.98 -19.78
C ILE A 189 1.41 -6.25 -19.41
N ASP A 190 0.47 -6.00 -20.32
CA ASP A 190 -0.96 -6.22 -20.04
C ASP A 190 -1.25 -7.70 -19.75
N PHE A 191 -0.64 -8.59 -20.52
CA PHE A 191 -0.79 -10.02 -20.28
C PHE A 191 -0.11 -10.46 -18.98
N VAL A 192 1.12 -9.98 -18.71
CA VAL A 192 1.84 -10.28 -17.45
C VAL A 192 1.03 -9.79 -16.25
N ASN A 193 0.48 -8.59 -16.30
CA ASN A 193 -0.40 -8.06 -15.23
C ASN A 193 -1.67 -8.92 -15.05
N SER A 194 -2.23 -9.46 -16.15
CA SER A 194 -3.41 -10.33 -16.10
C SER A 194 -3.16 -11.68 -15.42
N LEU A 195 -1.89 -12.09 -15.30
CA LEU A 195 -1.49 -13.32 -14.59
C LEU A 195 -1.61 -13.14 -13.06
N ASN A 196 -1.65 -11.91 -12.56
CA ASN A 196 -1.76 -11.56 -11.15
C ASN A 196 -0.74 -12.31 -10.27
N LEU A 197 0.53 -12.29 -10.69
CA LEU A 197 1.61 -12.96 -10.00
C LEU A 197 1.92 -12.28 -8.67
N ILE A 198 2.08 -13.09 -7.64
CA ILE A 198 2.38 -12.60 -6.28
C ILE A 198 3.81 -12.05 -6.24
N SER A 199 4.76 -12.71 -6.92
CA SER A 199 6.16 -12.31 -6.98
C SER A 199 6.41 -10.95 -7.67
N LEU A 200 5.43 -10.45 -8.45
CA LEU A 200 5.49 -9.13 -9.08
C LEU A 200 4.86 -8.02 -8.22
N LYS A 201 4.21 -8.37 -7.10
CA LYS A 201 3.58 -7.34 -6.26
C LYS A 201 4.64 -6.46 -5.61
N PRO A 202 4.43 -5.12 -5.61
CA PRO A 202 5.27 -4.21 -4.86
C PRO A 202 5.39 -4.65 -3.40
N THR A 203 6.62 -4.73 -2.88
CA THR A 203 6.88 -5.24 -1.53
C THR A 203 7.72 -4.25 -0.74
N MET A 204 7.31 -3.96 0.50
CA MET A 204 8.13 -3.28 1.51
C MET A 204 8.44 -4.21 2.67
N TYR A 205 9.58 -4.01 3.32
CA TYR A 205 9.96 -4.71 4.53
C TYR A 205 9.68 -3.86 5.75
N ILE A 206 9.06 -4.46 6.77
CA ILE A 206 8.81 -3.86 8.07
C ILE A 206 9.70 -4.59 9.06
N CYS A 207 10.81 -3.97 9.46
CA CYS A 207 11.70 -4.50 10.49
C CYS A 207 11.08 -4.22 11.87
N ASN A 208 10.55 -5.24 12.53
CA ASN A 208 10.11 -5.14 13.90
C ASN A 208 11.33 -5.28 14.82
N VAL A 209 11.74 -4.18 15.44
CA VAL A 209 12.90 -4.07 16.31
C VAL A 209 12.49 -3.92 17.78
N ASP A 210 13.45 -4.08 18.70
CA ASP A 210 13.28 -3.70 20.10
C ASP A 210 13.13 -2.18 20.27
N GLU A 211 12.70 -1.73 21.44
CA GLU A 211 12.40 -0.32 21.73
C GLU A 211 13.62 0.58 21.60
N GLU A 212 14.80 0.10 22.00
CA GLU A 212 16.06 0.86 21.96
C GLU A 212 16.53 1.08 20.51
N SER A 213 16.16 0.19 19.60
CA SER A 213 16.59 0.19 18.21
C SER A 213 15.65 0.93 17.24
N ILE A 214 14.58 1.58 17.74
CA ILE A 214 13.54 2.19 16.90
C ILE A 214 14.05 3.31 15.98
N HIS A 215 15.11 4.03 16.43
CA HIS A 215 15.66 5.16 15.68
C HIS A 215 16.74 4.75 14.68
N THR A 216 17.64 3.88 15.08
CA THR A 216 18.87 3.58 14.32
C THR A 216 18.91 2.15 13.79
N GLY A 217 17.98 1.31 14.22
CA GLY A 217 18.02 -0.13 13.97
C GLY A 217 19.14 -0.82 14.75
N ASN A 218 19.26 -2.11 14.53
CA ASN A 218 20.27 -2.99 15.11
C ASN A 218 20.96 -3.83 14.02
N GLU A 219 21.84 -4.74 14.39
CA GLU A 219 22.59 -5.58 13.44
C GLU A 219 21.67 -6.47 12.57
N LEU A 220 20.51 -6.90 13.10
CA LEU A 220 19.55 -7.71 12.36
C LEU A 220 18.83 -6.84 11.30
N SER A 221 18.35 -5.67 11.69
CA SER A 221 17.65 -4.76 10.76
C SER A 221 18.59 -4.17 9.70
N LYS A 222 19.87 -3.94 10.00
CA LYS A 222 20.87 -3.51 9.01
C LYS A 222 21.00 -4.50 7.86
N LYS A 223 21.00 -5.80 8.13
CA LYS A 223 21.01 -6.83 7.07
C LYS A 223 19.81 -6.70 6.13
N VAL A 224 18.62 -6.48 6.68
CA VAL A 224 17.40 -6.29 5.88
C VAL A 224 17.48 -5.00 5.06
N ILE A 225 17.98 -3.91 5.64
CA ILE A 225 18.16 -2.62 4.96
C ILE A 225 19.10 -2.76 3.76
N GLU A 226 20.24 -3.44 3.95
CA GLU A 226 21.20 -3.69 2.86
C GLU A 226 20.61 -4.56 1.75
N PHE A 227 19.91 -5.64 2.14
CA PHE A 227 19.21 -6.51 1.21
C PHE A 227 18.13 -5.75 0.41
N ALA A 228 17.31 -4.96 1.08
CA ALA A 228 16.25 -4.17 0.46
C ALA A 228 16.83 -3.11 -0.49
N LYS A 229 17.87 -2.39 -0.08
CA LYS A 229 18.57 -1.41 -0.92
C LYS A 229 19.11 -2.04 -2.21
N LYS A 230 19.72 -3.23 -2.11
CA LYS A 230 20.22 -3.96 -3.28
C LYS A 230 19.11 -4.34 -4.27
N ASN A 231 17.92 -4.60 -3.77
CA ASN A 231 16.77 -5.04 -4.55
C ASN A 231 15.74 -3.92 -4.86
N ASN A 232 16.05 -2.68 -4.49
CA ASN A 232 15.20 -1.51 -4.69
C ASN A 232 13.85 -1.59 -3.97
N HIS A 233 13.84 -2.16 -2.76
CA HIS A 233 12.68 -2.23 -1.88
C HIS A 233 12.77 -1.19 -0.76
N SER A 234 11.62 -0.70 -0.27
CA SER A 234 11.54 0.17 0.90
C SER A 234 11.60 -0.62 2.20
N VAL A 235 12.13 0.02 3.25
CA VAL A 235 12.20 -0.54 4.61
C VAL A 235 11.69 0.48 5.61
N VAL A 236 10.90 0.00 6.57
CA VAL A 236 10.44 0.79 7.71
C VAL A 236 10.86 0.08 8.99
N LEU A 237 11.46 0.82 9.93
CA LEU A 237 11.70 0.34 11.28
C LEU A 237 10.48 0.65 12.15
N ILE A 238 10.02 -0.35 12.89
CA ILE A 238 8.95 -0.21 13.88
C ILE A 238 9.31 -0.94 15.17
N SER A 239 8.69 -0.55 16.27
CA SER A 239 8.57 -1.41 17.44
C SER A 239 7.08 -1.71 17.66
N ALA A 240 6.67 -2.95 17.39
CA ALA A 240 5.28 -3.34 17.53
C ALA A 240 4.80 -3.27 18.98
N SER A 241 5.70 -3.39 19.97
CA SER A 241 5.38 -3.21 21.39
C SER A 241 5.06 -1.75 21.70
N ILE A 242 5.87 -0.81 21.25
CA ILE A 242 5.62 0.64 21.41
C ILE A 242 4.30 1.04 20.75
N GLU A 243 4.07 0.60 19.51
CA GLU A 243 2.84 0.94 18.80
C GLU A 243 1.60 0.37 19.48
N ALA A 244 1.70 -0.82 20.09
CA ALA A 244 0.61 -1.39 20.89
C ALA A 244 0.34 -0.55 22.15
N GLN A 245 1.38 -0.08 22.84
CA GLN A 245 1.23 0.80 24.00
C GLN A 245 0.58 2.13 23.62
N ILE A 246 1.03 2.77 22.52
CA ILE A 246 0.42 4.01 22.01
C ILE A 246 -1.06 3.81 21.65
N ALA A 247 -1.40 2.67 21.05
CA ALA A 247 -2.77 2.36 20.65
C ALA A 247 -3.73 2.14 21.85
N GLU A 248 -3.21 1.82 23.02
CA GLU A 248 -3.97 1.66 24.27
C GLU A 248 -4.25 3.01 24.99
N LEU A 249 -3.55 4.09 24.60
CA LEU A 249 -3.77 5.41 25.17
C LEU A 249 -5.03 6.04 24.56
N ASP A 250 -5.96 6.48 25.40
CA ASP A 250 -7.23 7.08 24.97
C ASP A 250 -7.13 8.59 24.71
N ASN A 251 -6.11 9.26 25.28
CA ASN A 251 -5.95 10.71 25.25
C ASN A 251 -4.84 11.12 24.28
N GLU A 252 -5.13 12.03 23.35
CA GLU A 252 -4.14 12.55 22.39
C GLU A 252 -2.98 13.30 23.07
N GLU A 253 -3.22 13.95 24.22
CA GLU A 253 -2.16 14.62 24.98
C GLU A 253 -1.17 13.59 25.54
N GLU A 254 -1.67 12.48 26.08
CA GLU A 254 -0.83 11.35 26.57
C GLU A 254 -0.04 10.70 25.45
N LYS A 255 -0.65 10.53 24.28
CA LYS A 255 0.08 10.01 23.09
C LYS A 255 1.22 10.92 22.69
N LEU A 256 0.97 12.23 22.63
CA LEU A 256 2.00 13.21 22.29
C LEU A 256 3.13 13.26 23.33
N GLU A 257 2.80 13.14 24.61
CA GLU A 257 3.79 13.08 25.69
C GLU A 257 4.65 11.82 25.58
N PHE A 258 4.03 10.66 25.38
CA PHE A 258 4.72 9.40 25.19
C PHE A 258 5.63 9.40 23.95
N LEU A 259 5.17 9.95 22.82
CA LEU A 259 6.02 10.12 21.63
C LEU A 259 7.22 11.03 21.89
N LYS A 260 7.04 12.13 22.67
CA LYS A 260 8.15 13.01 23.05
C LYS A 260 9.17 12.34 23.95
N GLU A 261 8.73 11.52 24.92
CA GLU A 261 9.64 10.72 25.75
C GLU A 261 10.50 9.78 24.92
N LEU A 262 9.93 9.22 23.86
CA LEU A 262 10.63 8.35 22.91
C LEU A 262 11.40 9.13 21.84
N ASN A 263 11.39 10.47 21.85
CA ASN A 263 11.95 11.33 20.79
C ASN A 263 11.42 11.00 19.40
N LEU A 264 10.14 10.66 19.29
CA LEU A 264 9.43 10.41 18.05
C LEU A 264 8.52 11.60 17.70
N ASP A 265 8.63 12.12 16.46
CA ASP A 265 7.75 13.20 15.97
C ASP A 265 6.34 12.68 15.64
N GLN A 266 6.23 11.41 15.28
CA GLN A 266 4.99 10.72 14.93
C GLN A 266 5.13 9.21 15.18
N THR A 267 4.01 8.50 15.21
CA THR A 267 4.00 7.04 15.31
C THR A 267 4.75 6.40 14.14
N THR A 268 5.38 5.25 14.36
CA THR A 268 6.03 4.53 13.26
C THR A 268 4.99 3.87 12.32
N LEU A 269 3.76 3.68 12.79
CA LEU A 269 2.61 3.30 11.96
C LEU A 269 2.36 4.31 10.83
N ASN A 270 2.45 5.60 11.11
CA ASN A 270 2.32 6.65 10.09
C ASN A 270 3.37 6.49 8.98
N LYS A 271 4.60 6.07 9.33
CA LYS A 271 5.65 5.76 8.34
C LYS A 271 5.29 4.54 7.50
N VAL A 272 4.70 3.49 8.10
CA VAL A 272 4.23 2.30 7.38
C VAL A 272 3.14 2.68 6.38
N ILE A 273 2.16 3.49 6.79
CA ILE A 273 1.06 3.93 5.92
C ILE A 273 1.60 4.75 4.75
N LYS A 274 2.46 5.74 5.02
CA LYS A 274 3.10 6.57 3.99
C LYS A 274 3.94 5.74 3.01
N SER A 275 4.76 4.81 3.54
CA SER A 275 5.57 3.92 2.69
C SER A 275 4.71 3.00 1.83
N GLY A 276 3.59 2.48 2.35
CA GLY A 276 2.62 1.71 1.56
C GLY A 276 1.98 2.53 0.44
N TYR A 277 1.70 3.79 0.70
CA TYR A 277 1.16 4.73 -0.27
C TYR A 277 2.15 5.01 -1.41
N GLU A 278 3.40 5.31 -1.05
CA GLU A 278 4.48 5.53 -2.02
C GLU A 278 4.78 4.28 -2.86
N LEU A 279 4.80 3.10 -2.20
CA LEU A 279 5.02 1.81 -2.85
C LEU A 279 4.00 1.52 -3.96
N LEU A 280 2.74 1.91 -3.74
CA LEU A 280 1.66 1.77 -4.72
C LEU A 280 1.61 2.91 -5.74
N GLY A 281 2.52 3.87 -5.66
CA GLY A 281 2.54 5.04 -6.54
C GLY A 281 1.28 5.91 -6.39
N LEU A 282 0.76 6.01 -5.16
CA LEU A 282 -0.44 6.79 -4.87
C LEU A 282 -0.09 8.25 -4.57
N ILE A 283 -1.02 9.12 -4.92
CA ILE A 283 -1.00 10.55 -4.61
C ILE A 283 -2.40 10.99 -4.19
N ASN A 284 -2.47 12.13 -3.53
CA ASN A 284 -3.71 12.77 -3.14
C ASN A 284 -3.94 14.08 -3.88
N TYR A 285 -5.16 14.28 -4.37
CA TYR A 285 -5.67 15.60 -4.66
C TYR A 285 -6.81 15.94 -3.68
N PHE A 286 -7.17 17.20 -3.57
CA PHE A 286 -8.13 17.67 -2.59
C PHE A 286 -9.32 18.36 -3.26
N THR A 287 -10.48 18.24 -2.64
CA THR A 287 -11.62 19.12 -2.84
C THR A 287 -11.85 19.89 -1.54
N CYS A 288 -12.00 21.20 -1.64
CA CYS A 288 -12.14 22.07 -0.48
C CYS A 288 -13.37 22.95 -0.62
N GLY A 289 -14.24 22.95 0.39
CA GLY A 289 -15.45 23.77 0.42
C GLY A 289 -16.11 23.82 1.79
N PRO A 290 -17.13 24.67 1.99
CA PRO A 290 -17.75 24.88 3.31
C PRO A 290 -18.36 23.62 3.93
N LYS A 291 -18.90 22.69 3.11
CA LYS A 291 -19.50 21.45 3.61
C LYS A 291 -18.44 20.44 4.03
N GLU A 292 -17.42 20.26 3.19
CA GLU A 292 -16.35 19.30 3.45
C GLU A 292 -15.05 19.70 2.74
N THR A 293 -13.94 19.38 3.39
CA THR A 293 -12.64 19.23 2.76
C THR A 293 -12.28 17.75 2.72
N ARG A 294 -11.92 17.26 1.54
CA ARG A 294 -11.70 15.84 1.34
C ARG A 294 -10.45 15.55 0.53
N SER A 295 -9.71 14.52 0.96
CA SER A 295 -8.60 13.94 0.24
C SER A 295 -9.08 12.78 -0.65
N TRP A 296 -8.60 12.73 -1.89
CA TRP A 296 -8.94 11.73 -2.89
C TRP A 296 -7.70 11.03 -3.40
N THR A 297 -7.66 9.72 -3.24
CA THR A 297 -6.53 8.89 -3.67
C THR A 297 -6.63 8.52 -5.15
N ILE A 298 -5.55 8.76 -5.87
CA ILE A 298 -5.35 8.33 -7.26
C ILE A 298 -3.93 7.76 -7.44
N LYS A 299 -3.71 7.05 -8.53
CA LYS A 299 -2.33 6.68 -8.94
C LYS A 299 -1.65 7.88 -9.58
N LYS A 300 -0.33 7.94 -9.49
CA LYS A 300 0.47 8.85 -10.30
C LYS A 300 0.08 8.69 -11.77
N GLU A 301 0.26 9.73 -12.58
CA GLU A 301 -0.08 9.76 -14.01
C GLU A 301 -1.60 9.67 -14.32
N THR A 302 -2.48 9.78 -13.31
CA THR A 302 -3.93 9.82 -13.52
C THR A 302 -4.34 11.15 -14.16
N LEU A 303 -5.15 11.08 -15.23
CA LEU A 303 -5.69 12.26 -15.92
C LEU A 303 -6.88 12.85 -15.17
N ALA A 304 -7.13 14.15 -15.35
CA ALA A 304 -8.20 14.90 -14.67
C ALA A 304 -9.60 14.27 -14.80
N PRO A 305 -10.06 13.74 -15.96
CA PRO A 305 -11.34 13.06 -16.04
C PRO A 305 -11.42 11.81 -15.16
N GLN A 306 -10.36 11.01 -15.13
CA GLN A 306 -10.29 9.81 -14.29
C GLN A 306 -10.26 10.15 -12.79
N ALA A 307 -9.58 11.25 -12.43
CA ALA A 307 -9.62 11.77 -11.07
C ALA A 307 -11.03 12.23 -10.68
N ALA A 308 -11.74 12.95 -11.56
CA ALA A 308 -13.14 13.31 -11.38
C ALA A 308 -14.04 12.07 -11.18
N GLY A 309 -13.73 10.98 -11.88
CA GLY A 309 -14.40 9.68 -11.79
C GLY A 309 -14.28 9.04 -10.39
N LYS A 310 -13.27 9.40 -9.59
CA LYS A 310 -13.15 8.96 -8.20
C LYS A 310 -14.23 9.58 -7.30
N ILE A 311 -14.71 10.76 -7.64
CA ILE A 311 -15.82 11.43 -6.94
C ILE A 311 -17.14 10.77 -7.36
N HIS A 312 -17.41 10.72 -8.66
CA HIS A 312 -18.58 10.08 -9.23
C HIS A 312 -18.36 9.76 -10.71
N THR A 313 -18.92 8.65 -11.18
CA THR A 313 -18.80 8.22 -12.59
C THR A 313 -19.35 9.24 -13.60
N ASP A 314 -20.36 10.02 -13.21
CA ASP A 314 -20.92 11.07 -14.06
C ASP A 314 -19.95 12.24 -14.23
N PHE A 315 -19.10 12.52 -13.24
CA PHE A 315 -18.06 13.56 -13.35
C PHE A 315 -17.01 13.19 -14.40
N GLU A 316 -16.67 11.91 -14.51
CA GLU A 316 -15.77 11.41 -15.55
C GLU A 316 -16.40 11.51 -16.94
N LYS A 317 -17.65 11.01 -17.08
CA LYS A 317 -18.36 10.99 -18.36
C LYS A 317 -18.67 12.38 -18.90
N GLY A 318 -19.13 13.27 -18.01
CA GLY A 318 -19.51 14.62 -18.32
C GLY A 318 -18.39 15.65 -18.18
N PHE A 319 -17.13 15.24 -17.97
CA PHE A 319 -16.01 16.13 -17.70
C PHE A 319 -15.84 17.21 -18.77
N ILE A 320 -15.83 18.47 -18.33
CA ILE A 320 -15.58 19.65 -19.19
C ILE A 320 -14.17 20.15 -18.95
N ARG A 321 -13.85 20.51 -17.69
CA ARG A 321 -12.56 21.03 -17.25
C ARG A 321 -12.47 20.97 -15.73
N ALA A 322 -11.25 21.13 -15.20
CA ALA A 322 -11.00 21.31 -13.78
C ALA A 322 -10.41 22.69 -13.49
N GLU A 323 -10.93 23.38 -12.48
CA GLU A 323 -10.25 24.51 -11.88
C GLU A 323 -9.27 23.92 -10.86
N THR A 324 -7.99 24.23 -10.98
CA THR A 324 -6.91 23.59 -10.24
C THR A 324 -5.96 24.63 -9.67
N VAL A 325 -5.66 24.51 -8.38
CA VAL A 325 -4.65 25.32 -7.67
C VAL A 325 -3.71 24.35 -6.95
N SER A 326 -2.40 24.60 -6.97
CA SER A 326 -1.48 23.80 -6.13
C SER A 326 -1.75 24.07 -4.65
N TYR A 327 -1.49 23.07 -3.79
CA TYR A 327 -1.66 23.23 -2.34
C TYR A 327 -0.95 24.48 -1.81
N ASP A 328 0.30 24.69 -2.18
CA ASP A 328 1.10 25.82 -1.69
C ASP A 328 0.49 27.17 -2.13
N ASP A 329 0.14 27.30 -3.41
CA ASP A 329 -0.52 28.51 -3.91
C ASP A 329 -1.90 28.73 -3.23
N TYR A 330 -2.64 27.64 -2.94
CA TYR A 330 -3.94 27.71 -2.26
C TYR A 330 -3.83 28.25 -0.83
N ILE A 331 -2.82 27.78 -0.09
CA ILE A 331 -2.54 28.26 1.26
C ILE A 331 -2.06 29.71 1.24
N GLU A 332 -1.11 30.03 0.36
CA GLU A 332 -0.52 31.38 0.27
C GLU A 332 -1.57 32.46 -0.09
N ASN A 333 -2.50 32.10 -0.99
CA ASN A 333 -3.54 33.02 -1.46
C ASN A 333 -4.87 32.89 -0.69
N ASN A 334 -4.89 32.12 0.41
CA ASN A 334 -6.06 31.97 1.29
C ASN A 334 -7.33 31.50 0.54
N GLY A 335 -7.17 30.49 -0.35
CA GLY A 335 -8.26 29.80 -1.03
C GLY A 335 -8.52 30.22 -2.47
N ASP A 336 -9.65 29.77 -3.01
CA ASP A 336 -9.99 29.92 -4.44
C ASP A 336 -10.04 31.38 -4.92
N ALA A 337 -10.64 32.27 -4.13
CA ALA A 337 -10.79 33.67 -4.52
C ALA A 337 -9.43 34.35 -4.65
N GLY A 338 -8.57 34.26 -3.64
CA GLY A 338 -7.23 34.83 -3.68
C GLY A 338 -6.35 34.18 -4.75
N SER A 339 -6.47 32.88 -4.97
CA SER A 339 -5.75 32.17 -6.04
C SER A 339 -6.20 32.63 -7.44
N ARG A 340 -7.47 32.98 -7.61
CA ARG A 340 -8.00 33.56 -8.85
C ARG A 340 -7.46 34.97 -9.07
N ASP A 341 -7.51 35.80 -8.06
CA ASP A 341 -7.05 37.21 -8.12
C ASP A 341 -5.54 37.31 -8.38
N SER A 342 -4.76 36.37 -7.85
CA SER A 342 -3.30 36.26 -8.08
C SER A 342 -2.92 35.54 -9.37
N GLY A 343 -3.90 35.04 -10.15
CA GLY A 343 -3.67 34.30 -11.39
C GLY A 343 -3.09 32.89 -11.20
N LYS A 344 -3.24 32.31 -10.00
CA LYS A 344 -2.75 30.97 -9.66
C LYS A 344 -3.78 29.87 -9.92
N LEU A 345 -5.06 30.22 -10.06
CA LEU A 345 -6.12 29.29 -10.44
C LEU A 345 -6.03 29.00 -11.93
N ARG A 346 -5.69 27.75 -12.27
CA ARG A 346 -5.57 27.24 -13.63
C ARG A 346 -6.86 26.55 -14.07
N GLN A 347 -7.14 26.60 -15.36
CA GLN A 347 -8.18 25.79 -15.99
C GLN A 347 -7.52 24.67 -16.78
N GLU A 348 -7.73 23.43 -16.33
CA GLU A 348 -7.08 22.25 -16.87
C GLU A 348 -8.07 21.39 -17.67
N GLY A 349 -7.60 20.91 -18.83
CA GLY A 349 -8.38 20.08 -19.75
C GLY A 349 -8.28 18.57 -19.46
N LYS A 350 -8.75 17.79 -20.43
CA LYS A 350 -8.81 16.31 -20.31
C LYS A 350 -7.44 15.63 -20.20
N ASP A 351 -6.41 16.23 -20.76
CA ASP A 351 -5.06 15.69 -20.84
C ASP A 351 -4.19 16.09 -19.63
N TYR A 352 -4.76 16.82 -18.67
CA TYR A 352 -4.02 17.23 -17.48
C TYR A 352 -3.75 16.03 -16.57
N ILE A 353 -2.47 15.81 -16.28
CA ILE A 353 -2.01 14.82 -15.29
C ILE A 353 -2.07 15.47 -13.92
N VAL A 354 -2.93 14.94 -13.05
CA VAL A 354 -3.13 15.46 -11.69
C VAL A 354 -1.86 15.26 -10.85
N LYS A 355 -1.49 16.30 -10.13
CA LYS A 355 -0.31 16.31 -9.26
C LYS A 355 -0.71 16.11 -7.80
N ASP A 356 0.22 15.56 -7.02
CA ASP A 356 0.03 15.45 -5.58
C ASP A 356 -0.12 16.84 -4.95
N GLY A 357 -1.18 17.02 -4.16
CA GLY A 357 -1.49 18.30 -3.53
C GLY A 357 -2.36 19.25 -4.35
N ASP A 358 -2.77 18.90 -5.55
CA ASP A 358 -3.70 19.76 -6.31
C ASP A 358 -5.04 19.90 -5.56
N VAL A 359 -5.51 21.13 -5.39
CA VAL A 359 -6.86 21.45 -4.93
C VAL A 359 -7.72 21.69 -6.16
N MET A 360 -8.75 20.86 -6.36
CA MET A 360 -9.47 20.78 -7.64
C MET A 360 -10.98 20.97 -7.46
N ASN A 361 -11.58 21.70 -8.40
CA ASN A 361 -13.02 21.79 -8.59
C ASN A 361 -13.36 21.35 -10.02
N PHE A 362 -14.15 20.28 -10.16
CA PHE A 362 -14.49 19.71 -11.45
C PHE A 362 -15.79 20.30 -12.01
N LEU A 363 -15.73 20.79 -13.23
CA LEU A 363 -16.91 21.23 -13.98
C LEU A 363 -17.29 20.13 -14.96
N PHE A 364 -18.54 19.71 -14.89
CA PHE A 364 -19.09 18.63 -15.72
C PHE A 364 -20.51 18.93 -16.16
N ASN A 365 -20.97 18.26 -17.19
CA ASN A 365 -22.33 18.32 -17.68
C ASN A 365 -22.83 16.87 -17.89
N VAL A 366 -23.99 16.54 -17.34
CA VAL A 366 -24.64 15.21 -17.42
C VAL A 366 -25.89 15.31 -18.29
#